data_2d2d49673ee2d0127f85d7dd3525d37f
#
_entry.id   2d2d49673ee2d0127f85d7dd3525d37f
#
_cell.length_a   1.000
_cell.length_b   1.000
_cell.length_c   1.000
_cell.angle_alpha   90.00
_cell.angle_beta   90.00
_cell.angle_gamma   90.00
#
_symmetry.space_group_name_H-M   'P 1'
#
loop_
_entity.id
_entity.type
_entity.pdbx_description
1 polymer ?
#
loop_
_entity_poly.entity_id
_entity_poly.type
_entity_poly.pdbx_seq_one_letter_code
_entity_poly.pdbx_strand_id
1 'polypeptide(L)'
;MPEPVKNNFPVIASYLLAAAALIQVMSGGLLAALYSGLLVYALVHLLAPTLGKRIGSQRARVIAVAVLGSLIVLLLTLTVWVAVSFFLSEAGSLPVMLKKMADLIDQSRAQIPDWLASYLPESAEALQQTLTKWLREHVGEAKSIGEQTGRLIVHLLIGMVIGALAALYDTTQVHHYRPLAAALHQRIVNLHNAFRQIVFAQVRIAALNALFTGIFLWVALPMAGIHLPFVKTLILITFVAGLLPVAGNLISNTVIVVISLSHSLTTAAAALLFLITIHKLEYFLNAKIIGTQINARSWELLGAMLLMESLFGIPGVIAAPVFYAYVKTELTDAGLV
;
A
#
# COMPACT_ATOMS: atom_id res chain seq x y z
N MET A 1 -30.05 44.85 12.35
CA MET A 1 -28.98 44.31 13.24
C MET A 1 -27.85 43.92 12.30
N PRO A 2 -26.61 44.37 12.51
CA PRO A 2 -25.50 43.88 11.67
C PRO A 2 -25.28 42.38 11.96
N GLU A 3 -25.17 41.57 10.89
CA GLU A 3 -24.82 40.16 11.03
C GLU A 3 -23.53 40.04 11.84
N PRO A 4 -23.44 39.09 12.77
CA PRO A 4 -22.23 38.89 13.53
C PRO A 4 -21.12 38.52 12.58
N VAL A 5 -20.01 39.26 12.56
CA VAL A 5 -18.81 38.98 11.81
C VAL A 5 -18.41 37.54 12.13
N LYS A 6 -18.59 36.61 11.17
CA LYS A 6 -18.17 35.21 11.33
C LYS A 6 -16.68 35.22 11.62
N ASN A 7 -16.30 34.91 12.85
CA ASN A 7 -14.90 34.82 13.25
C ASN A 7 -14.27 33.60 12.53
N ASN A 8 -13.62 33.82 11.41
CA ASN A 8 -12.97 32.77 10.60
C ASN A 8 -11.64 32.28 11.21
N PHE A 9 -11.20 32.89 12.31
CA PHE A 9 -9.93 32.54 12.96
C PHE A 9 -9.79 31.05 13.33
N PRO A 10 -10.79 30.36 13.96
CA PRO A 10 -10.69 28.93 14.26
C PRO A 10 -10.53 28.06 13.00
N VAL A 11 -11.17 28.44 11.90
CA VAL A 11 -11.11 27.72 10.62
C VAL A 11 -9.73 27.85 10.01
N ILE A 12 -9.19 29.07 9.90
CA ILE A 12 -7.84 29.34 9.37
C ILE A 12 -6.78 28.65 10.24
N ALA A 13 -6.89 28.78 11.56
CA ALA A 13 -6.00 28.08 12.50
C ALA A 13 -6.02 26.57 12.32
N SER A 14 -7.20 25.96 12.06
CA SER A 14 -7.32 24.53 11.80
C SER A 14 -6.61 24.08 10.53
N TYR A 15 -6.63 24.86 9.45
CA TYR A 15 -5.89 24.58 8.22
C TYR A 15 -4.38 24.63 8.45
N LEU A 16 -3.89 25.65 9.15
CA LEU A 16 -2.46 25.78 9.44
C LEU A 16 -1.95 24.65 10.33
N LEU A 17 -2.71 24.29 11.37
CA LEU A 17 -2.36 23.18 12.26
C LEU A 17 -2.41 21.83 11.55
N ALA A 18 -3.42 21.59 10.69
CA ALA A 18 -3.51 20.37 9.92
C ALA A 18 -2.36 20.25 8.90
N ALA A 19 -2.04 21.34 8.18
CA ALA A 19 -0.91 21.36 7.26
C ALA A 19 0.42 21.11 7.98
N ALA A 20 0.66 21.79 9.11
CA ALA A 20 1.86 21.58 9.92
C ALA A 20 1.97 20.14 10.42
N ALA A 21 0.85 19.54 10.88
CA ALA A 21 0.83 18.15 11.33
C ALA A 21 1.15 17.17 10.18
N LEU A 22 0.60 17.37 8.99
CA LEU A 22 0.89 16.51 7.83
C LEU A 22 2.34 16.64 7.37
N ILE A 23 2.90 17.87 7.35
CA ILE A 23 4.31 18.08 7.05
C ILE A 23 5.19 17.38 8.11
N GLN A 24 4.85 17.49 9.40
CA GLN A 24 5.57 16.82 10.47
C GLN A 24 5.48 15.28 10.37
N VAL A 25 4.33 14.73 9.98
CA VAL A 25 4.16 13.28 9.71
C VAL A 25 5.10 12.84 8.58
N MET A 26 5.19 13.61 7.50
CA MET A 26 6.05 13.28 6.37
C MET A 26 7.52 13.39 6.72
N SER A 27 7.95 14.54 7.27
CA SER A 27 9.35 14.79 7.63
C SER A 27 9.86 13.91 8.79
N GLY A 28 8.97 13.52 9.69
CA GLY A 28 9.26 12.61 10.80
C GLY A 28 9.23 11.11 10.46
N GLY A 29 8.91 10.74 9.19
CA GLY A 29 8.81 9.34 8.79
C GLY A 29 7.64 8.59 9.43
N LEU A 30 6.59 9.31 9.85
CA LEU A 30 5.44 8.76 10.57
C LEU A 30 4.28 8.34 9.65
N LEU A 31 4.48 8.33 8.33
CA LEU A 31 3.44 7.97 7.36
C LEU A 31 2.85 6.58 7.63
N ALA A 32 3.70 5.60 8.00
CA ALA A 32 3.26 4.25 8.34
C ALA A 32 2.33 4.24 9.57
N ALA A 33 2.64 5.04 10.60
CA ALA A 33 1.78 5.18 11.78
C ALA A 33 0.45 5.86 11.43
N LEU A 34 0.48 6.93 10.63
CA LEU A 34 -0.74 7.60 10.19
C LEU A 34 -1.65 6.64 9.40
N TYR A 35 -1.08 5.93 8.41
CA TYR A 35 -1.87 5.06 7.54
C TYR A 35 -2.41 3.83 8.25
N SER A 36 -1.63 3.19 9.11
CA SER A 36 -2.11 2.07 9.91
C SER A 36 -3.18 2.48 10.90
N GLY A 37 -3.04 3.67 11.51
CA GLY A 37 -4.06 4.24 12.39
C GLY A 37 -5.36 4.55 11.66
N LEU A 38 -5.28 5.22 10.50
CA LEU A 38 -6.46 5.50 9.66
C LEU A 38 -7.11 4.22 9.13
N LEU A 39 -6.32 3.17 8.84
CA LEU A 39 -6.85 1.88 8.41
C LEU A 39 -7.68 1.21 9.51
N VAL A 40 -7.13 1.12 10.73
CA VAL A 40 -7.85 0.54 11.87
C VAL A 40 -9.11 1.37 12.19
N TYR A 41 -8.98 2.69 12.21
CA TYR A 41 -10.11 3.60 12.41
C TYR A 41 -11.20 3.37 11.35
N ALA A 42 -10.83 3.27 10.06
CA ALA A 42 -11.76 3.00 8.97
C ALA A 42 -12.46 1.63 9.10
N LEU A 43 -11.70 0.58 9.44
CA LEU A 43 -12.25 -0.77 9.60
C LEU A 43 -13.22 -0.84 10.80
N VAL A 44 -12.88 -0.20 11.92
CA VAL A 44 -13.77 -0.13 13.08
C VAL A 44 -15.07 0.60 12.71
N HIS A 45 -14.98 1.76 12.03
CA HIS A 45 -16.17 2.51 11.61
C HIS A 45 -17.00 1.78 10.55
N LEU A 46 -16.39 0.94 9.73
CA LEU A 46 -17.11 0.11 8.76
C LEU A 46 -17.90 -1.02 9.46
N LEU A 47 -17.32 -1.64 10.48
CA LEU A 47 -17.89 -2.83 11.14
C LEU A 47 -18.72 -2.52 12.38
N ALA A 48 -18.43 -1.43 13.11
CA ALA A 48 -19.15 -1.05 14.32
C ALA A 48 -20.66 -0.87 14.12
N PRO A 49 -21.18 -0.27 13.02
CA PRO A 49 -22.62 -0.12 12.82
C PRO A 49 -23.36 -1.46 12.68
N THR A 50 -22.71 -2.48 12.11
CA THR A 50 -23.30 -3.82 11.96
C THR A 50 -23.42 -4.54 13.30
N LEU A 51 -22.45 -4.35 14.19
CA LEU A 51 -22.52 -4.86 15.57
C LEU A 51 -23.53 -4.05 16.40
N GLY A 52 -23.53 -2.71 16.28
CA GLY A 52 -24.37 -1.80 17.06
C GLY A 52 -25.87 -1.98 16.89
N LYS A 53 -26.31 -2.46 15.71
CA LYS A 53 -27.74 -2.77 15.45
C LYS A 53 -28.30 -3.88 16.34
N ARG A 54 -27.44 -4.73 16.90
CA ARG A 54 -27.84 -5.88 17.75
C ARG A 54 -27.63 -5.64 19.23
N ILE A 55 -27.06 -4.49 19.63
CA ILE A 55 -26.62 -4.23 21.01
C ILE A 55 -27.34 -2.98 21.52
N GLY A 56 -28.29 -3.19 22.47
CA GLY A 56 -29.15 -2.12 23.02
C GLY A 56 -28.50 -1.27 24.10
N SER A 57 -27.47 -1.74 24.81
CA SER A 57 -26.86 -1.02 25.93
C SER A 57 -25.55 -0.30 25.53
N GLN A 58 -25.37 0.93 26.03
CA GLN A 58 -24.17 1.74 25.73
C GLN A 58 -22.89 1.03 26.20
N ARG A 59 -22.90 0.40 27.39
CA ARG A 59 -21.73 -0.35 27.90
C ARG A 59 -21.38 -1.54 27.01
N ALA A 60 -22.37 -2.30 26.55
CA ALA A 60 -22.15 -3.42 25.65
C ALA A 60 -21.59 -2.96 24.27
N ARG A 61 -22.03 -1.77 23.81
CA ARG A 61 -21.50 -1.17 22.57
C ARG A 61 -20.02 -0.79 22.73
N VAL A 62 -19.62 -0.17 23.83
CA VAL A 62 -18.21 0.16 24.13
C VAL A 62 -17.36 -1.11 24.12
N ILE A 63 -17.81 -2.16 24.81
CA ILE A 63 -17.10 -3.44 24.86
C ILE A 63 -16.99 -4.06 23.46
N ALA A 64 -18.07 -4.06 22.69
CA ALA A 64 -18.06 -4.62 21.33
C ALA A 64 -17.08 -3.88 20.38
N VAL A 65 -17.04 -2.55 20.45
CA VAL A 65 -16.10 -1.75 19.65
C VAL A 65 -14.66 -1.96 20.12
N ALA A 66 -14.41 -2.06 21.43
CA ALA A 66 -13.10 -2.35 21.98
C ALA A 66 -12.60 -3.74 21.55
N VAL A 67 -13.45 -4.77 21.63
CA VAL A 67 -13.14 -6.13 21.16
C VAL A 67 -12.88 -6.13 19.66
N LEU A 68 -13.70 -5.45 18.87
CA LEU A 68 -13.51 -5.34 17.43
C LEU A 68 -12.19 -4.66 17.08
N GLY A 69 -11.88 -3.52 17.70
CA GLY A 69 -10.62 -2.82 17.51
C GLY A 69 -9.42 -3.69 17.89
N SER A 70 -9.48 -4.37 19.03
CA SER A 70 -8.42 -5.29 19.45
C SER A 70 -8.25 -6.46 18.48
N LEU A 71 -9.34 -7.03 17.96
CA LEU A 71 -9.30 -8.10 16.98
C LEU A 71 -8.66 -7.63 15.66
N ILE A 72 -9.02 -6.44 15.19
CA ILE A 72 -8.44 -5.85 13.97
C ILE A 72 -6.94 -5.64 14.16
N VAL A 73 -6.52 -5.05 15.28
CA VAL A 73 -5.09 -4.85 15.59
C VAL A 73 -4.36 -6.18 15.65
N LEU A 74 -4.93 -7.19 16.31
CA LEU A 74 -4.36 -8.54 16.40
C LEU A 74 -4.19 -9.17 15.01
N LEU A 75 -5.23 -9.14 14.17
CA LEU A 75 -5.19 -9.70 12.82
C LEU A 75 -4.16 -9.00 11.94
N LEU A 76 -4.11 -7.67 11.97
CA LEU A 76 -3.12 -6.91 11.20
C LEU A 76 -1.71 -7.16 11.72
N THR A 77 -1.51 -7.21 13.03
CA THR A 77 -0.20 -7.56 13.64
C THR A 77 0.23 -8.97 13.25
N LEU A 78 -0.68 -9.94 13.30
CA LEU A 78 -0.41 -11.31 12.87
C LEU A 78 -0.05 -11.36 11.37
N THR A 79 -0.74 -10.60 10.53
CA THR A 79 -0.44 -10.51 9.10
C THR A 79 0.97 -9.95 8.86
N VAL A 80 1.33 -8.87 9.55
CA VAL A 80 2.69 -8.30 9.48
C VAL A 80 3.72 -9.30 10.00
N TRP A 81 3.44 -9.96 11.12
CA TRP A 81 4.33 -10.97 11.69
C TRP A 81 4.55 -12.15 10.75
N VAL A 82 3.49 -12.69 10.15
CA VAL A 82 3.57 -13.80 9.18
C VAL A 82 4.36 -13.38 7.94
N ALA A 83 4.11 -12.17 7.41
CA ALA A 83 4.85 -11.64 6.27
C ALA A 83 6.35 -11.50 6.59
N VAL A 84 6.69 -10.88 7.71
CA VAL A 84 8.10 -10.74 8.16
C VAL A 84 8.75 -12.10 8.39
N SER A 85 8.06 -13.01 9.08
CA SER A 85 8.56 -14.36 9.34
C SER A 85 8.79 -15.15 8.05
N PHE A 86 7.93 -15.00 7.05
CA PHE A 86 8.11 -15.62 5.73
C PHE A 86 9.38 -15.12 5.05
N PHE A 87 9.61 -13.81 5.00
CA PHE A 87 10.81 -13.23 4.38
C PHE A 87 12.10 -13.54 5.17
N LEU A 88 12.01 -13.75 6.48
CA LEU A 88 13.13 -14.14 7.32
C LEU A 88 13.35 -15.66 7.38
N SER A 89 12.40 -16.46 6.90
CA SER A 89 12.53 -17.92 6.85
C SER A 89 13.51 -18.38 5.78
N GLU A 90 14.07 -19.55 5.93
CA GLU A 90 14.95 -20.16 4.92
C GLU A 90 14.26 -20.27 3.56
N ALA A 91 12.96 -20.61 3.53
CA ALA A 91 12.19 -20.77 2.29
C ALA A 91 11.90 -19.45 1.57
N GLY A 92 11.74 -18.35 2.31
CA GLY A 92 11.49 -17.01 1.80
C GLY A 92 12.73 -16.12 1.74
N SER A 93 13.86 -16.60 2.23
CA SER A 93 15.08 -15.80 2.27
C SER A 93 15.58 -15.45 0.87
N LEU A 94 16.01 -14.21 0.69
CA LEU A 94 16.53 -13.71 -0.57
C LEU A 94 17.63 -14.63 -1.18
N PRO A 95 18.60 -15.16 -0.40
CA PRO A 95 19.60 -16.08 -0.93
C PRO A 95 19.02 -17.36 -1.52
N VAL A 96 18.01 -17.96 -0.87
CA VAL A 96 17.38 -19.20 -1.36
C VAL A 96 16.53 -18.91 -2.61
N MET A 97 15.80 -17.81 -2.63
CA MET A 97 15.05 -17.41 -3.83
C MET A 97 16.00 -17.12 -5.00
N LEU A 98 17.11 -16.43 -4.77
CA LEU A 98 18.12 -16.14 -5.78
C LEU A 98 18.83 -17.39 -6.26
N LYS A 99 19.16 -18.33 -5.36
CA LYS A 99 19.71 -19.63 -5.75
C LYS A 99 18.74 -20.40 -6.66
N LYS A 100 17.47 -20.49 -6.29
CA LYS A 100 16.45 -21.14 -7.14
C LYS A 100 16.27 -20.43 -8.47
N MET A 101 16.32 -19.08 -8.51
CA MET A 101 16.27 -18.33 -9.76
C MET A 101 17.52 -18.61 -10.62
N ALA A 102 18.70 -18.69 -10.02
CA ALA A 102 19.94 -19.03 -10.73
C ALA A 102 19.90 -20.44 -11.31
N ASP A 103 19.45 -21.42 -10.52
CA ASP A 103 19.25 -22.81 -10.97
C ASP A 103 18.26 -22.88 -12.16
N LEU A 104 17.20 -22.07 -12.14
CA LEU A 104 16.23 -22.00 -13.23
C LEU A 104 16.81 -21.34 -14.48
N ILE A 105 17.62 -20.29 -14.34
CA ILE A 105 18.32 -19.62 -15.44
C ILE A 105 19.30 -20.61 -16.10
N ASP A 106 20.08 -21.34 -15.31
CA ASP A 106 21.02 -22.35 -15.82
C ASP A 106 20.32 -23.46 -16.59
N GLN A 107 19.19 -23.97 -16.11
CA GLN A 107 18.37 -24.97 -16.82
C GLN A 107 17.78 -24.43 -18.13
N SER A 108 17.52 -23.14 -18.21
CA SER A 108 16.89 -22.49 -19.37
C SER A 108 17.90 -21.88 -20.34
N ARG A 109 19.20 -21.92 -20.03
CA ARG A 109 20.25 -21.21 -20.78
C ARG A 109 20.30 -21.59 -22.26
N ALA A 110 20.01 -22.83 -22.60
CA ALA A 110 19.95 -23.32 -23.99
C ALA A 110 18.80 -22.65 -24.80
N GLN A 111 17.85 -22.02 -24.16
CA GLN A 111 16.70 -21.36 -24.80
C GLN A 111 16.82 -19.82 -24.81
N ILE A 112 17.87 -19.27 -24.15
CA ILE A 112 18.10 -17.84 -24.06
C ILE A 112 18.93 -17.39 -25.28
N PRO A 113 18.50 -16.35 -26.02
CA PRO A 113 19.26 -15.81 -27.13
C PRO A 113 20.63 -15.27 -26.68
N ASP A 114 21.65 -15.40 -27.51
CA ASP A 114 23.07 -15.01 -27.21
C ASP A 114 23.22 -13.55 -26.78
N TRP A 115 22.41 -12.64 -27.34
CA TRP A 115 22.43 -11.22 -26.98
C TRP A 115 21.96 -10.96 -25.57
N LEU A 116 21.09 -11.81 -25.01
CA LEU A 116 20.60 -11.71 -23.63
C LEU A 116 21.48 -12.52 -22.67
N ALA A 117 22.05 -13.63 -23.15
CA ALA A 117 22.95 -14.48 -22.36
C ALA A 117 24.20 -13.72 -21.89
N SER A 118 24.68 -12.74 -22.68
CA SER A 118 25.84 -11.89 -22.33
C SER A 118 25.59 -10.97 -21.11
N TYR A 119 24.33 -10.67 -20.76
CA TYR A 119 23.96 -9.86 -19.58
C TYR A 119 23.65 -10.70 -18.35
N LEU A 120 23.58 -12.02 -18.49
CA LEU A 120 23.30 -12.93 -17.39
C LEU A 120 24.59 -13.49 -16.80
N PRO A 121 24.67 -13.74 -15.49
CA PRO A 121 25.79 -14.41 -14.86
C PRO A 121 26.07 -15.76 -15.52
N GLU A 122 27.35 -16.13 -15.64
CA GLU A 122 27.78 -17.37 -16.35
C GLU A 122 27.33 -18.66 -15.64
N SER A 123 27.06 -18.58 -14.32
CA SER A 123 26.57 -19.72 -13.53
C SER A 123 25.81 -19.26 -12.28
N ALA A 124 25.11 -20.20 -11.64
CA ALA A 124 24.48 -19.99 -10.33
C ALA A 124 25.50 -19.57 -9.26
N GLU A 125 26.72 -20.17 -9.32
CA GLU A 125 27.82 -19.83 -8.42
C GLU A 125 28.33 -18.42 -8.65
N ALA A 126 28.45 -17.97 -9.91
CA ALA A 126 28.87 -16.62 -10.25
C ALA A 126 27.84 -15.58 -9.76
N LEU A 127 26.54 -15.86 -9.89
CA LEU A 127 25.47 -15.02 -9.32
C LEU A 127 25.57 -14.96 -7.79
N GLN A 128 25.75 -16.11 -7.14
CA GLN A 128 25.88 -16.18 -5.69
C GLN A 128 27.13 -15.44 -5.18
N GLN A 129 28.26 -15.57 -5.88
CA GLN A 129 29.50 -14.84 -5.54
C GLN A 129 29.33 -13.34 -5.72
N THR A 130 28.74 -12.89 -6.83
CA THR A 130 28.47 -11.48 -7.09
C THR A 130 27.56 -10.88 -6.03
N LEU A 131 26.50 -11.60 -5.65
CA LEU A 131 25.58 -11.18 -4.59
C LEU A 131 26.22 -11.19 -3.20
N THR A 132 27.03 -12.22 -2.89
CA THR A 132 27.76 -12.28 -1.63
C THR A 132 28.76 -11.14 -1.52
N LYS A 133 29.47 -10.84 -2.60
CA LYS A 133 30.40 -9.70 -2.69
C LYS A 133 29.65 -8.38 -2.53
N TRP A 134 28.57 -8.18 -3.27
CA TRP A 134 27.71 -6.99 -3.16
C TRP A 134 27.17 -6.81 -1.74
N LEU A 135 26.65 -7.88 -1.12
CA LEU A 135 26.18 -7.86 0.27
C LEU A 135 27.30 -7.49 1.25
N ARG A 136 28.52 -8.02 1.06
CA ARG A 136 29.67 -7.67 1.92
C ARG A 136 30.09 -6.22 1.76
N GLU A 137 30.07 -5.71 0.53
CA GLU A 137 30.40 -4.31 0.25
C GLU A 137 29.36 -3.35 0.79
N HIS A 138 28.07 -3.81 0.90
CA HIS A 138 26.93 -3.01 1.35
C HIS A 138 26.37 -3.44 2.71
N VAL A 139 27.19 -4.06 3.58
CA VAL A 139 26.79 -4.48 4.94
C VAL A 139 26.23 -3.32 5.76
N GLY A 140 26.82 -2.11 5.63
CA GLY A 140 26.32 -0.91 6.28
C GLY A 140 24.92 -0.53 5.85
N GLU A 141 24.62 -0.64 4.55
CA GLU A 141 23.28 -0.38 3.99
C GLU A 141 22.29 -1.45 4.43
N ALA A 142 22.67 -2.74 4.42
CA ALA A 142 21.82 -3.82 4.89
C ALA A 142 21.44 -3.65 6.38
N LYS A 143 22.38 -3.19 7.22
CA LYS A 143 22.10 -2.84 8.63
C LYS A 143 21.11 -1.68 8.72
N SER A 144 21.33 -0.63 7.94
CA SER A 144 20.42 0.54 7.93
C SER A 144 19.02 0.19 7.46
N ILE A 145 18.87 -0.70 6.46
CA ILE A 145 17.59 -1.24 5.99
C ILE A 145 16.90 -2.02 7.12
N GLY A 146 17.64 -2.85 7.86
CA GLY A 146 17.10 -3.59 9.01
C GLY A 146 16.58 -2.67 10.12
N GLU A 147 17.32 -1.63 10.46
CA GLU A 147 16.91 -0.62 11.45
C GLU A 147 15.69 0.18 10.97
N GLN A 148 15.65 0.56 9.69
CA GLN A 148 14.50 1.24 9.09
C GLN A 148 13.26 0.35 9.07
N THR A 149 13.40 -0.93 8.73
CA THR A 149 12.31 -1.90 8.76
C THR A 149 11.77 -2.10 10.17
N GLY A 150 12.66 -2.24 11.17
CA GLY A 150 12.26 -2.33 12.58
C GLY A 150 11.47 -1.09 13.03
N ARG A 151 11.95 0.10 12.68
CA ARG A 151 11.25 1.36 12.97
C ARG A 151 9.88 1.44 12.27
N LEU A 152 9.80 1.02 11.01
CA LEU A 152 8.54 0.96 10.26
C LEU A 152 7.51 0.08 10.97
N ILE A 153 7.91 -1.13 11.43
CA ILE A 153 7.03 -2.06 12.15
C ILE A 153 6.53 -1.42 13.45
N VAL A 154 7.41 -0.80 14.22
CA VAL A 154 7.02 -0.09 15.46
C VAL A 154 6.02 1.02 15.16
N HIS A 155 6.26 1.84 14.13
CA HIS A 155 5.33 2.90 13.73
C HIS A 155 3.97 2.34 13.29
N LEU A 156 3.94 1.22 12.55
CA LEU A 156 2.70 0.53 12.17
C LEU A 156 1.91 0.10 13.42
N LEU A 157 2.57 -0.55 14.38
CA LEU A 157 1.92 -1.04 15.60
C LEU A 157 1.37 0.11 16.46
N ILE A 158 2.18 1.15 16.68
CA ILE A 158 1.75 2.34 17.45
C ILE A 158 0.57 3.01 16.74
N GLY A 159 0.65 3.19 15.42
CA GLY A 159 -0.44 3.77 14.63
C GLY A 159 -1.74 2.97 14.75
N MET A 160 -1.67 1.63 14.65
CA MET A 160 -2.83 0.76 14.81
C MET A 160 -3.49 0.93 16.18
N VAL A 161 -2.71 0.98 17.26
CA VAL A 161 -3.23 1.20 18.61
C VAL A 161 -3.90 2.57 18.74
N ILE A 162 -3.27 3.63 18.24
CA ILE A 162 -3.83 4.99 18.23
C ILE A 162 -5.15 5.01 17.44
N GLY A 163 -5.19 4.38 16.27
CA GLY A 163 -6.41 4.31 15.46
C GLY A 163 -7.55 3.56 16.13
N ALA A 164 -7.26 2.47 16.83
CA ALA A 164 -8.25 1.72 17.61
C ALA A 164 -8.81 2.55 18.78
N LEU A 165 -7.93 3.25 19.52
CA LEU A 165 -8.33 4.14 20.62
C LEU A 165 -9.16 5.33 20.13
N ALA A 166 -8.76 5.95 19.00
CA ALA A 166 -9.50 7.04 18.39
C ALA A 166 -10.90 6.59 17.95
N ALA A 167 -11.00 5.42 17.31
CA ALA A 167 -12.27 4.84 16.88
C ALA A 167 -13.19 4.51 18.07
N LEU A 168 -12.62 3.98 19.15
CA LEU A 168 -13.37 3.69 20.37
C LEU A 168 -13.92 4.99 20.98
N TYR A 169 -13.09 6.03 21.06
CA TYR A 169 -13.51 7.34 21.60
C TYR A 169 -14.63 7.96 20.75
N ASP A 170 -14.47 7.99 19.44
CA ASP A 170 -15.41 8.62 18.52
C ASP A 170 -16.78 7.90 18.46
N THR A 171 -16.78 6.56 18.48
CA THR A 171 -18.02 5.77 18.39
C THR A 171 -18.81 5.70 19.70
N THR A 172 -18.20 6.03 20.84
CA THR A 172 -18.81 5.85 22.16
C THR A 172 -19.26 7.14 22.84
N GLN A 173 -18.81 8.29 22.36
CA GLN A 173 -19.05 9.59 22.99
C GLN A 173 -19.88 10.53 22.11
N VAL A 174 -20.76 11.31 22.72
CA VAL A 174 -21.40 12.46 22.06
C VAL A 174 -20.54 13.70 22.33
N HIS A 175 -19.97 14.29 21.27
CA HIS A 175 -19.01 15.36 21.38
C HIS A 175 -19.64 16.74 21.16
N HIS A 176 -19.42 17.63 22.11
CA HIS A 176 -19.71 19.06 21.98
C HIS A 176 -18.37 19.81 21.87
N TYR A 177 -17.89 19.99 20.64
CA TYR A 177 -16.59 20.61 20.40
C TYR A 177 -16.68 22.16 20.50
N ARG A 178 -15.64 22.77 21.08
CA ARG A 178 -15.40 24.21 20.95
C ARG A 178 -15.00 24.54 19.49
N PRO A 179 -15.15 25.79 19.02
CA PRO A 179 -15.01 26.13 17.60
C PRO A 179 -13.73 25.63 16.92
N LEU A 180 -12.58 25.78 17.54
CA LEU A 180 -11.31 25.29 16.98
C LEU A 180 -11.25 23.77 16.97
N ALA A 181 -11.69 23.11 18.04
CA ALA A 181 -11.71 21.64 18.12
C ALA A 181 -12.68 21.05 17.07
N ALA A 182 -13.84 21.68 16.85
CA ALA A 182 -14.78 21.30 15.79
C ALA A 182 -14.17 21.43 14.40
N ALA A 183 -13.45 22.54 14.15
CA ALA A 183 -12.76 22.74 12.88
C ALA A 183 -11.65 21.73 12.67
N LEU A 184 -10.84 21.41 13.68
CA LEU A 184 -9.81 20.36 13.61
C LEU A 184 -10.40 18.97 13.40
N HIS A 185 -11.48 18.64 14.08
CA HIS A 185 -12.21 17.39 13.90
C HIS A 185 -12.66 17.24 12.44
N GLN A 186 -13.20 18.31 11.83
CA GLN A 186 -13.59 18.29 10.41
C GLN A 186 -12.37 17.98 9.49
N ARG A 187 -11.17 18.55 9.77
CA ARG A 187 -9.94 18.23 9.01
C ARG A 187 -9.57 16.75 9.10
N ILE A 188 -9.70 16.17 10.31
CA ILE A 188 -9.44 14.75 10.53
C ILE A 188 -10.46 13.88 9.79
N VAL A 189 -11.74 14.24 9.84
CA VAL A 189 -12.81 13.52 9.11
C VAL A 189 -12.57 13.57 7.60
N ASN A 190 -12.20 14.72 7.04
CA ASN A 190 -11.91 14.87 5.62
C ASN A 190 -10.67 14.04 5.21
N LEU A 191 -9.61 14.05 6.03
CA LEU A 191 -8.44 13.21 5.80
C LEU A 191 -8.79 11.71 5.87
N HIS A 192 -9.58 11.30 6.86
CA HIS A 192 -10.06 9.93 6.96
C HIS A 192 -10.88 9.50 5.74
N ASN A 193 -11.78 10.36 5.27
CA ASN A 193 -12.60 10.07 4.09
C ASN A 193 -11.74 9.95 2.83
N ALA A 194 -10.78 10.86 2.63
CA ALA A 194 -9.83 10.79 1.53
C ALA A 194 -9.01 9.49 1.57
N PHE A 195 -8.46 9.15 2.76
CA PHE A 195 -7.74 7.90 2.96
C PHE A 195 -8.61 6.68 2.63
N ARG A 196 -9.81 6.62 3.17
CA ARG A 196 -10.75 5.51 2.94
C ARG A 196 -11.05 5.34 1.45
N GLN A 197 -11.34 6.42 0.74
CA GLN A 197 -11.64 6.38 -0.69
C GLN A 197 -10.45 5.81 -1.49
N ILE A 198 -9.25 6.33 -1.27
CA ILE A 198 -8.05 5.94 -2.01
C ILE A 198 -7.62 4.52 -1.66
N VAL A 199 -7.48 4.19 -0.37
CA VAL A 199 -6.94 2.90 0.05
C VAL A 199 -7.89 1.75 -0.28
N PHE A 200 -9.20 1.91 -0.07
CA PHE A 200 -10.14 0.87 -0.47
C PHE A 200 -10.27 0.73 -2.00
N ALA A 201 -10.12 1.82 -2.76
CA ALA A 201 -10.01 1.72 -4.21
C ALA A 201 -8.76 0.93 -4.61
N GLN A 202 -7.59 1.23 -4.01
CA GLN A 202 -6.34 0.54 -4.28
C GLN A 202 -6.39 -0.96 -3.93
N VAL A 203 -7.01 -1.31 -2.80
CA VAL A 203 -7.24 -2.72 -2.43
C VAL A 203 -8.07 -3.45 -3.48
N ARG A 204 -9.14 -2.82 -3.99
CA ARG A 204 -9.97 -3.42 -5.06
C ARG A 204 -9.18 -3.64 -6.35
N ILE A 205 -8.37 -2.65 -6.73
CA ILE A 205 -7.53 -2.71 -7.92
C ILE A 205 -6.48 -3.82 -7.78
N ALA A 206 -5.77 -3.86 -6.64
CA ALA A 206 -4.79 -4.91 -6.34
C ALA A 206 -5.42 -6.31 -6.33
N ALA A 207 -6.64 -6.45 -5.78
CA ALA A 207 -7.38 -7.71 -5.78
C ALA A 207 -7.77 -8.16 -7.19
N LEU A 208 -8.21 -7.22 -8.04
CA LEU A 208 -8.53 -7.52 -9.44
C LEU A 208 -7.27 -7.92 -10.23
N ASN A 209 -6.16 -7.22 -10.05
CA ASN A 209 -4.88 -7.56 -10.67
C ASN A 209 -4.39 -8.95 -10.24
N ALA A 210 -4.46 -9.24 -8.93
CA ALA A 210 -4.11 -10.56 -8.40
C ALA A 210 -5.04 -11.66 -8.93
N LEU A 211 -6.33 -11.38 -9.07
CA LEU A 211 -7.30 -12.30 -9.66
C LEU A 211 -6.98 -12.61 -11.13
N PHE A 212 -6.77 -11.58 -11.95
CA PHE A 212 -6.42 -11.76 -13.36
C PHE A 212 -5.08 -12.46 -13.55
N THR A 213 -4.08 -12.10 -12.75
CA THR A 213 -2.79 -12.78 -12.72
C THR A 213 -2.96 -14.25 -12.30
N GLY A 214 -3.81 -14.53 -11.31
CA GLY A 214 -4.15 -15.88 -10.89
C GLY A 214 -4.80 -16.69 -12.01
N ILE A 215 -5.75 -16.12 -12.73
CA ILE A 215 -6.39 -16.76 -13.90
C ILE A 215 -5.33 -17.05 -14.98
N PHE A 216 -4.45 -16.10 -15.28
CA PHE A 216 -3.39 -16.29 -16.25
C PHE A 216 -2.43 -17.42 -15.84
N LEU A 217 -1.90 -17.37 -14.60
CA LEU A 217 -0.89 -18.31 -14.11
C LEU A 217 -1.45 -19.70 -13.79
N TRP A 218 -2.71 -19.79 -13.34
CA TRP A 218 -3.32 -21.08 -12.93
C TRP A 218 -4.20 -21.72 -13.98
N VAL A 219 -4.70 -20.95 -14.95
CA VAL A 219 -5.61 -21.47 -15.96
C VAL A 219 -5.00 -21.35 -17.36
N ALA A 220 -4.68 -20.13 -17.81
CA ALA A 220 -4.25 -19.89 -19.18
C ALA A 220 -2.93 -20.60 -19.51
N LEU A 221 -1.89 -20.46 -18.66
CA LEU A 221 -0.59 -21.12 -18.89
C LEU A 221 -0.68 -22.65 -18.79
N PRO A 222 -1.31 -23.27 -17.78
CA PRO A 222 -1.49 -24.71 -17.75
C PRO A 222 -2.29 -25.30 -18.92
N MET A 223 -3.29 -24.59 -19.42
CA MET A 223 -4.01 -24.99 -20.65
C MET A 223 -3.10 -25.00 -21.90
N ALA A 224 -2.05 -24.19 -21.90
CA ALA A 224 -0.99 -24.22 -22.93
C ALA A 224 0.13 -25.23 -22.60
N GLY A 225 -0.02 -26.07 -21.57
CA GLY A 225 0.98 -27.04 -21.14
C GLY A 225 2.14 -26.46 -20.33
N ILE A 226 2.04 -25.20 -19.90
CA ILE A 226 3.09 -24.47 -19.20
C ILE A 226 2.76 -24.41 -17.69
N HIS A 227 3.66 -24.95 -16.86
CA HIS A 227 3.52 -24.95 -15.42
C HIS A 227 4.66 -24.15 -14.76
N LEU A 228 4.40 -22.91 -14.39
CA LEU A 228 5.38 -22.08 -13.72
C LEU A 228 5.54 -22.46 -12.24
N PRO A 229 6.75 -22.34 -11.67
CA PRO A 229 6.96 -22.48 -10.24
C PRO A 229 6.41 -21.24 -9.49
N PHE A 230 6.13 -21.40 -8.20
CA PHE A 230 5.78 -20.30 -7.28
C PHE A 230 4.49 -19.53 -7.63
N VAL A 231 3.55 -20.10 -8.37
CA VAL A 231 2.32 -19.40 -8.80
C VAL A 231 1.59 -18.73 -7.63
N LYS A 232 1.43 -19.42 -6.48
CA LYS A 232 0.78 -18.83 -5.29
C LYS A 232 1.53 -17.60 -4.77
N THR A 233 2.87 -17.68 -4.73
CA THR A 233 3.73 -16.57 -4.30
C THR A 233 3.67 -15.41 -5.28
N LEU A 234 3.62 -15.66 -6.58
CA LEU A 234 3.47 -14.63 -7.61
C LEU A 234 2.14 -13.89 -7.48
N ILE A 235 1.04 -14.60 -7.25
CA ILE A 235 -0.26 -13.98 -7.02
C ILE A 235 -0.25 -13.13 -5.74
N LEU A 236 0.36 -13.63 -4.66
CA LEU A 236 0.49 -12.89 -3.42
C LEU A 236 1.37 -11.63 -3.60
N ILE A 237 2.50 -11.75 -4.30
CA ILE A 237 3.38 -10.61 -4.62
C ILE A 237 2.61 -9.58 -5.44
N THR A 238 1.84 -10.01 -6.46
CA THR A 238 1.02 -9.11 -7.27
C THR A 238 0.00 -8.36 -6.43
N PHE A 239 -0.65 -9.03 -5.48
CA PHE A 239 -1.60 -8.38 -4.58
C PHE A 239 -0.91 -7.37 -3.65
N VAL A 240 0.13 -7.81 -2.93
CA VAL A 240 0.83 -6.98 -1.93
C VAL A 240 1.55 -5.80 -2.60
N ALA A 241 2.27 -6.05 -3.69
CA ALA A 241 2.90 -4.98 -4.46
C ALA A 241 1.87 -4.04 -5.05
N GLY A 242 0.75 -4.55 -5.59
CA GLY A 242 -0.35 -3.77 -6.13
C GLY A 242 -1.02 -2.81 -5.14
N LEU A 243 -0.80 -2.96 -3.83
CA LEU A 243 -1.22 -1.98 -2.83
C LEU A 243 -0.37 -0.69 -2.89
N LEU A 244 0.81 -0.73 -3.50
CA LEU A 244 1.67 0.44 -3.69
C LEU A 244 1.36 1.08 -5.04
N PRO A 245 0.87 2.33 -5.09
CA PRO A 245 0.60 3.00 -6.34
C PRO A 245 1.86 3.08 -7.22
N VAL A 246 1.73 2.81 -8.51
CA VAL A 246 2.80 2.87 -9.53
C VAL A 246 3.92 1.86 -9.33
N ALA A 247 4.58 1.82 -8.17
CA ALA A 247 5.72 0.94 -7.90
C ALA A 247 5.31 -0.56 -7.88
N GLY A 248 4.08 -0.86 -7.46
CA GLY A 248 3.61 -2.23 -7.31
C GLY A 248 3.61 -3.03 -8.59
N ASN A 249 3.13 -2.42 -9.66
CA ASN A 249 3.09 -3.08 -10.96
C ASN A 249 4.49 -3.32 -11.54
N LEU A 250 5.42 -2.40 -11.34
CA LEU A 250 6.80 -2.60 -11.78
C LEU A 250 7.44 -3.81 -11.08
N ILE A 251 7.27 -3.92 -9.77
CA ILE A 251 7.81 -5.04 -8.98
C ILE A 251 7.18 -6.36 -9.41
N SER A 252 5.85 -6.47 -9.39
CA SER A 252 5.15 -7.72 -9.71
C SER A 252 5.40 -8.17 -11.16
N ASN A 253 5.36 -7.23 -12.11
CA ASN A 253 5.58 -7.52 -13.51
C ASN A 253 7.00 -8.03 -13.78
N THR A 254 8.01 -7.39 -13.18
CA THR A 254 9.40 -7.83 -13.29
C THR A 254 9.56 -9.26 -12.78
N VAL A 255 9.03 -9.56 -11.60
CA VAL A 255 9.14 -10.91 -11.02
C VAL A 255 8.43 -11.96 -11.89
N ILE A 256 7.23 -11.67 -12.39
CA ILE A 256 6.49 -12.60 -13.26
C ILE A 256 7.24 -12.84 -14.58
N VAL A 257 7.76 -11.79 -15.22
CA VAL A 257 8.51 -11.92 -16.50
C VAL A 257 9.80 -12.71 -16.28
N VAL A 258 10.56 -12.44 -15.22
CA VAL A 258 11.80 -13.17 -14.92
C VAL A 258 11.52 -14.66 -14.66
N ILE A 259 10.49 -14.99 -13.89
CA ILE A 259 10.11 -16.39 -13.65
C ILE A 259 9.56 -17.04 -14.92
N SER A 260 8.83 -16.31 -15.76
CA SER A 260 8.37 -16.83 -17.06
C SER A 260 9.55 -17.07 -18.03
N LEU A 261 10.56 -16.21 -17.99
CA LEU A 261 11.79 -16.35 -18.80
C LEU A 261 12.60 -17.60 -18.43
N SER A 262 12.59 -17.99 -17.14
CA SER A 262 13.23 -19.23 -16.71
C SER A 262 12.60 -20.50 -17.29
N HIS A 263 11.35 -20.43 -17.76
CA HIS A 263 10.70 -21.54 -18.45
C HIS A 263 11.00 -21.52 -19.97
N SER A 264 10.73 -20.38 -20.64
CA SER A 264 11.07 -20.16 -22.05
C SER A 264 10.88 -18.69 -22.44
N LEU A 265 11.54 -18.27 -23.52
CA LEU A 265 11.37 -16.94 -24.11
C LEU A 265 9.92 -16.72 -24.57
N THR A 266 9.28 -17.76 -25.11
CA THR A 266 7.88 -17.71 -25.55
C THR A 266 6.94 -17.49 -24.37
N THR A 267 7.19 -18.15 -23.24
CA THR A 267 6.41 -17.96 -22.00
C THR A 267 6.60 -16.55 -21.44
N ALA A 268 7.83 -16.02 -21.46
CA ALA A 268 8.11 -14.65 -21.04
C ALA A 268 7.42 -13.62 -21.94
N ALA A 269 7.42 -13.84 -23.27
CA ALA A 269 6.71 -12.99 -24.22
C ALA A 269 5.18 -13.02 -23.99
N ALA A 270 4.62 -14.20 -23.76
CA ALA A 270 3.20 -14.34 -23.41
C ALA A 270 2.84 -13.66 -22.09
N ALA A 271 3.69 -13.80 -21.07
CA ALA A 271 3.53 -13.11 -19.79
C ALA A 271 3.61 -11.59 -19.96
N LEU A 272 4.57 -11.09 -20.71
CA LEU A 272 4.73 -9.66 -20.98
C LEU A 272 3.51 -9.09 -21.74
N LEU A 273 3.02 -9.80 -22.77
CA LEU A 273 1.82 -9.39 -23.50
C LEU A 273 0.59 -9.35 -22.59
N PHE A 274 0.41 -10.36 -21.74
CA PHE A 274 -0.64 -10.40 -20.73
C PHE A 274 -0.53 -9.20 -19.78
N LEU A 275 0.66 -8.93 -19.23
CA LEU A 275 0.89 -7.84 -18.28
C LEU A 275 0.64 -6.47 -18.91
N ILE A 276 1.05 -6.25 -20.17
CA ILE A 276 0.73 -5.02 -20.92
C ILE A 276 -0.79 -4.87 -21.07
N THR A 277 -1.48 -5.94 -21.40
CA THR A 277 -2.95 -5.92 -21.59
C THR A 277 -3.68 -5.64 -20.27
N ILE A 278 -3.26 -6.30 -19.19
CA ILE A 278 -3.82 -6.07 -17.85
C ILE A 278 -3.53 -4.64 -17.37
N HIS A 279 -2.33 -4.13 -17.62
CA HIS A 279 -1.98 -2.76 -17.23
C HIS A 279 -2.85 -1.72 -17.95
N LYS A 280 -3.16 -1.92 -19.24
CA LYS A 280 -4.12 -1.08 -19.96
C LYS A 280 -5.53 -1.18 -19.39
N LEU A 281 -5.97 -2.39 -19.04
CA LEU A 281 -7.27 -2.61 -18.39
C LEU A 281 -7.31 -1.97 -17.01
N GLU A 282 -6.25 -2.09 -16.22
CA GLU A 282 -6.08 -1.45 -14.92
C GLU A 282 -6.17 0.07 -15.05
N TYR A 283 -5.51 0.67 -16.03
CA TYR A 283 -5.59 2.11 -16.29
C TYR A 283 -7.03 2.56 -16.54
N PHE A 284 -7.78 1.78 -17.33
CA PHE A 284 -9.21 2.03 -17.56
C PHE A 284 -10.05 1.86 -16.29
N LEU A 285 -9.79 0.81 -15.50
CA LEU A 285 -10.47 0.56 -14.22
C LEU A 285 -10.15 1.65 -13.20
N ASN A 286 -8.90 2.08 -13.12
CA ASN A 286 -8.46 3.19 -12.26
C ASN A 286 -9.18 4.49 -12.62
N ALA A 287 -9.24 4.83 -13.92
CA ALA A 287 -9.96 6.00 -14.39
C ALA A 287 -11.45 5.94 -14.02
N LYS A 288 -12.07 4.76 -14.09
CA LYS A 288 -13.48 4.57 -13.75
C LYS A 288 -13.73 4.48 -12.25
N ILE A 289 -12.84 3.85 -11.47
CA ILE A 289 -13.02 3.63 -10.02
C ILE A 289 -12.58 4.86 -9.23
N ILE A 290 -11.43 5.44 -9.55
CA ILE A 290 -10.86 6.59 -8.82
C ILE A 290 -11.44 7.90 -9.35
N GLY A 291 -11.56 8.03 -10.67
CA GLY A 291 -12.05 9.26 -11.30
C GLY A 291 -13.47 9.65 -10.88
N THR A 292 -14.35 8.68 -10.61
CA THR A 292 -15.70 8.93 -10.10
C THR A 292 -15.73 9.28 -8.60
N GLN A 293 -14.71 8.93 -7.83
CA GLN A 293 -14.70 9.13 -6.37
C GLN A 293 -14.03 10.45 -5.94
N ILE A 294 -13.07 10.97 -6.70
CA ILE A 294 -12.25 12.12 -6.28
C ILE A 294 -12.44 13.32 -7.21
N ASN A 295 -13.13 13.15 -8.33
CA ASN A 295 -13.26 14.17 -9.40
C ASN A 295 -11.89 14.75 -9.83
N ALA A 296 -10.82 13.95 -9.76
CA ALA A 296 -9.44 14.33 -10.08
C ALA A 296 -9.07 13.89 -11.49
N ARG A 297 -8.39 14.78 -12.21
CA ARG A 297 -7.80 14.42 -13.51
C ARG A 297 -6.47 13.68 -13.28
N SER A 298 -6.16 12.72 -14.15
CA SER A 298 -4.94 11.88 -14.00
C SER A 298 -3.65 12.71 -13.93
N TRP A 299 -3.56 13.83 -14.69
CA TRP A 299 -2.37 14.68 -14.66
C TRP A 299 -2.20 15.44 -13.34
N GLU A 300 -3.30 15.79 -12.65
CA GLU A 300 -3.26 16.43 -11.34
C GLU A 300 -2.62 15.49 -10.31
N LEU A 301 -3.02 14.23 -10.35
CA LEU A 301 -2.49 13.20 -9.46
C LEU A 301 -1.00 12.93 -9.73
N LEU A 302 -0.62 12.83 -11.02
CA LEU A 302 0.78 12.66 -11.41
C LEU A 302 1.62 13.87 -10.97
N GLY A 303 1.13 15.09 -11.14
CA GLY A 303 1.79 16.30 -10.65
C GLY A 303 1.98 16.30 -9.13
N ALA A 304 0.95 15.91 -8.38
CA ALA A 304 1.03 15.76 -6.93
C ALA A 304 2.05 14.69 -6.52
N MET A 305 2.10 13.55 -7.23
CA MET A 305 3.08 12.50 -6.96
C MET A 305 4.51 12.96 -7.21
N LEU A 306 4.79 13.66 -8.32
CA LEU A 306 6.10 14.22 -8.62
C LEU A 306 6.54 15.26 -7.57
N LEU A 307 5.62 16.14 -7.17
CA LEU A 307 5.90 17.14 -6.13
C LEU A 307 6.22 16.47 -4.80
N MET A 308 5.41 15.52 -4.38
CA MET A 308 5.60 14.82 -3.11
C MET A 308 6.84 13.93 -3.12
N GLU A 309 7.17 13.34 -4.27
CA GLU A 309 8.39 12.57 -4.46
C GLU A 309 9.64 13.43 -4.30
N SER A 310 9.67 14.61 -4.93
CA SER A 310 10.79 15.53 -4.83
C SER A 310 11.03 16.05 -3.42
N LEU A 311 9.99 16.16 -2.57
CA LEU A 311 10.07 16.64 -1.20
C LEU A 311 10.36 15.54 -0.19
N PHE A 312 9.79 14.35 -0.37
CA PHE A 312 9.77 13.28 0.64
C PHE A 312 10.20 11.91 0.09
N GLY A 313 10.62 11.81 -1.17
CA GLY A 313 11.02 10.55 -1.81
C GLY A 313 9.87 9.55 -1.93
N ILE A 314 10.17 8.25 -1.80
CA ILE A 314 9.19 7.15 -1.93
C ILE A 314 7.99 7.31 -0.98
N PRO A 315 8.14 7.67 0.30
CA PRO A 315 6.98 7.96 1.16
C PRO A 315 6.07 9.05 0.60
N GLY A 316 6.62 10.05 -0.09
CA GLY A 316 5.86 11.10 -0.76
C GLY A 316 4.99 10.57 -1.88
N VAL A 317 5.50 9.68 -2.72
CA VAL A 317 4.72 9.02 -3.79
C VAL A 317 3.53 8.24 -3.22
N ILE A 318 3.75 7.52 -2.09
CA ILE A 318 2.70 6.73 -1.43
C ILE A 318 1.64 7.64 -0.79
N ALA A 319 2.06 8.77 -0.22
CA ALA A 319 1.15 9.72 0.43
C ALA A 319 0.36 10.58 -0.55
N ALA A 320 0.92 10.88 -1.71
CA ALA A 320 0.40 11.86 -2.67
C ALA A 320 -1.08 11.66 -3.05
N PRO A 321 -1.57 10.45 -3.38
CA PRO A 321 -2.97 10.25 -3.74
C PRO A 321 -3.94 10.63 -2.62
N VAL A 322 -3.62 10.27 -1.38
CA VAL A 322 -4.45 10.55 -0.21
C VAL A 322 -4.42 12.04 0.14
N PHE A 323 -3.22 12.64 0.15
CA PHE A 323 -3.06 14.06 0.50
C PHE A 323 -3.66 14.97 -0.57
N TYR A 324 -3.52 14.59 -1.85
CA TYR A 324 -4.18 15.31 -2.94
C TYR A 324 -5.70 15.26 -2.81
N ALA A 325 -6.27 14.07 -2.58
CA ALA A 325 -7.71 13.90 -2.37
C ALA A 325 -8.20 14.72 -1.16
N TYR A 326 -7.44 14.71 -0.06
CA TYR A 326 -7.72 15.51 1.12
C TYR A 326 -7.73 17.01 0.81
N VAL A 327 -6.67 17.53 0.21
CA VAL A 327 -6.58 18.97 -0.15
C VAL A 327 -7.70 19.36 -1.10
N LYS A 328 -8.00 18.54 -2.11
CA LYS A 328 -9.09 18.82 -3.05
C LYS A 328 -10.46 18.86 -2.36
N THR A 329 -10.73 17.93 -1.42
CA THR A 329 -11.95 17.96 -0.62
C THR A 329 -12.04 19.25 0.21
N GLU A 330 -10.94 19.65 0.85
CA GLU A 330 -10.90 20.89 1.64
C GLU A 330 -11.16 22.14 0.80
N LEU A 331 -10.58 22.21 -0.40
CA LEU A 331 -10.80 23.33 -1.31
C LEU A 331 -12.24 23.35 -1.84
N THR A 332 -12.82 22.18 -2.12
CA THR A 332 -14.21 22.06 -2.57
C THR A 332 -15.18 22.47 -1.46
N ASP A 333 -14.96 21.99 -0.24
CA ASP A 333 -15.79 22.36 0.93
C ASP A 333 -15.70 23.86 1.25
N ALA A 334 -14.57 24.49 0.94
CA ALA A 334 -14.37 25.93 1.08
C ALA A 334 -14.97 26.74 -0.10
N GLY A 335 -15.50 26.07 -1.14
CA GLY A 335 -16.04 26.72 -2.34
C GLY A 335 -14.98 27.39 -3.22
N LEU A 336 -13.72 26.92 -3.19
CA LEU A 336 -12.60 27.47 -3.94
C LEU A 336 -12.36 26.75 -5.27
N VAL A 337 -12.86 25.51 -5.41
CA VAL A 337 -12.80 24.69 -6.64
C VAL A 337 -14.07 23.86 -6.80
#